data_b57c6f8e76721eb2e70fdd8742d9ec4b
#
_entry.id   b57c6f8e76721eb2e70fdd8742d9ec4b
#
_cell.length_a   1.000
_cell.length_b   1.000
_cell.length_c   1.000
_cell.angle_alpha   90.00
_cell.angle_beta   90.00
_cell.angle_gamma   90.00
#
_symmetry.space_group_name_H-M   'P 1'
#
loop_
_entity.id
_entity.type
_entity.pdbx_description
1 polymer ?
#
loop_
_entity_poly.entity_id
_entity_poly.type
_entity_poly.pdbx_seq_one_letter_code
_entity_poly.pdbx_strand_id
1 'polypeptide(L)'
;MTRLRSRLAGALAIGLLLAACSAPAGGEPATASAPPTPAAPSVDATASPQAASDEPAVSGAPDDPDPTPVAFDDALLAMELRDVRSGETFTLGELAADAPVIVETMAIWCSNCRQQMGQLTEAHALADFHSVSIDVDPTEIAEDLVAYADREGFDWPFVMADAELATMLRDRFGTAVLQPPGMPKLLIRTDGSVELLPLGDLLSADEIAALVTG
;
A
#
# COMPACT_ATOMS: atom_id res chain seq x y z
N MET A 1 -8.20 33.65 -49.84
CA MET A 1 -7.73 34.86 -49.15
C MET A 1 -6.74 34.47 -48.11
N THR A 2 -5.60 34.57 -48.46
CA THR A 2 -4.24 34.67 -48.09
C THR A 2 -4.00 35.63 -46.91
N ARG A 3 -3.26 35.17 -45.87
CA ARG A 3 -2.26 35.95 -45.09
C ARG A 3 -1.71 35.00 -44.00
N LEU A 4 -0.52 34.68 -44.03
CA LEU A 4 0.81 35.25 -43.93
C LEU A 4 1.37 35.20 -42.49
N ARG A 5 2.31 34.30 -42.32
CA ARG A 5 3.52 34.21 -41.50
C ARG A 5 3.76 35.28 -40.41
N SER A 6 4.15 34.83 -39.23
CA SER A 6 5.25 35.46 -38.51
C SER A 6 6.06 34.45 -37.73
N ARG A 7 7.29 34.27 -38.13
CA ARG A 7 8.38 33.55 -37.41
C ARG A 7 9.04 34.59 -36.51
N LEU A 8 9.24 34.29 -35.24
CA LEU A 8 10.28 34.96 -34.46
C LEU A 8 11.17 33.89 -33.84
N ALA A 9 12.35 33.85 -34.40
CA ALA A 9 13.52 33.21 -33.80
C ALA A 9 14.11 34.16 -32.76
N GLY A 10 14.37 33.68 -31.58
CA GLY A 10 15.14 34.36 -30.54
C GLY A 10 16.19 33.40 -30.01
N ALA A 11 17.41 33.63 -30.41
CA ALA A 11 18.64 32.88 -29.96
C ALA A 11 19.30 33.64 -28.82
N LEU A 12 20.13 32.90 -28.11
CA LEU A 12 21.25 33.27 -27.22
C LEU A 12 20.92 33.66 -25.78
N ALA A 13 21.45 32.88 -24.79
CA ALA A 13 22.81 33.15 -24.26
C ALA A 13 23.26 31.99 -23.36
N ILE A 14 24.44 31.51 -23.71
CA ILE A 14 25.34 30.63 -22.96
C ILE A 14 25.89 31.43 -21.77
N GLY A 15 25.65 30.97 -20.55
CA GLY A 15 26.30 31.47 -19.35
C GLY A 15 27.02 30.34 -18.62
N LEU A 16 28.28 30.10 -18.98
CA LEU A 16 29.20 29.19 -18.28
C LEU A 16 29.75 29.95 -17.07
N LEU A 17 29.37 29.55 -15.86
CA LEU A 17 30.01 30.00 -14.62
C LEU A 17 30.60 28.77 -13.92
N LEU A 18 31.90 28.56 -14.14
CA LEU A 18 32.77 27.73 -13.32
C LEU A 18 33.04 28.47 -12.00
N ALA A 19 32.59 27.95 -10.91
CA ALA A 19 33.07 28.29 -9.57
C ALA A 19 33.71 27.07 -8.95
N ALA A 20 35.02 27.04 -8.99
CA ALA A 20 35.87 26.17 -8.20
C ALA A 20 35.93 26.75 -6.77
N CYS A 21 35.59 25.99 -5.75
CA CYS A 21 35.97 26.26 -4.36
C CYS A 21 36.42 24.94 -3.69
N SER A 22 37.67 24.90 -3.48
CA SER A 22 38.55 24.29 -2.48
C SER A 22 37.89 23.48 -1.35
N ALA A 23 38.35 22.23 -1.20
CA ALA A 23 38.24 21.42 -0.01
C ALA A 23 39.22 21.90 1.09
N PRO A 24 38.86 21.83 2.37
CA PRO A 24 39.80 21.63 3.45
C PRO A 24 39.89 20.16 3.82
N ALA A 25 41.14 19.65 3.76
CA ALA A 25 41.50 18.39 4.38
C ALA A 25 41.65 18.57 5.87
N GLY A 26 41.33 17.52 6.64
CA GLY A 26 41.76 17.38 8.03
C GLY A 26 40.63 17.06 8.99
N GLY A 27 40.49 15.79 9.33
CA GLY A 27 39.68 15.26 10.42
C GLY A 27 40.06 13.80 10.64
N GLU A 28 40.90 13.57 11.69
CA GLU A 28 41.35 12.26 12.12
C GLU A 28 40.20 11.30 12.42
N PRO A 29 40.38 9.99 12.21
CA PRO A 29 39.36 9.00 12.58
C PRO A 29 39.35 8.80 14.10
N ALA A 30 38.25 9.19 14.74
CA ALA A 30 37.96 8.82 16.11
C ALA A 30 37.70 7.30 16.16
N THR A 31 38.59 6.58 16.82
CA THR A 31 38.42 5.20 17.23
C THR A 31 37.23 5.10 18.20
N ALA A 32 36.07 4.65 17.72
CA ALA A 32 34.96 4.28 18.56
C ALA A 32 35.24 2.94 19.21
N SER A 33 35.42 2.97 20.55
CA SER A 33 35.47 1.78 21.39
C SER A 33 34.15 1.02 21.31
N ALA A 34 34.23 -0.26 21.03
CA ALA A 34 33.11 -1.18 21.08
C ALA A 34 32.60 -1.35 22.55
N PRO A 35 31.30 -1.41 22.79
CA PRO A 35 30.76 -1.75 24.09
C PRO A 35 30.97 -3.23 24.41
N PRO A 36 31.13 -3.61 25.69
CA PRO A 36 31.37 -4.99 26.10
C PRO A 36 30.12 -5.86 25.89
N THR A 37 30.33 -7.03 25.35
CA THR A 37 29.35 -8.11 25.23
C THR A 37 28.96 -8.60 26.62
N PRO A 38 27.67 -8.68 26.99
CA PRO A 38 27.25 -9.34 28.20
C PRO A 38 27.37 -10.86 28.05
N ALA A 39 28.01 -11.50 29.00
CA ALA A 39 28.15 -12.92 29.10
C ALA A 39 26.78 -13.61 29.30
N ALA A 40 26.53 -14.67 28.56
CA ALA A 40 25.39 -15.54 28.73
C ALA A 40 25.51 -16.37 30.03
N PRO A 41 24.43 -16.53 30.81
CA PRO A 41 24.42 -17.49 31.91
C PRO A 41 24.28 -18.90 31.34
N SER A 42 25.20 -19.78 31.75
CA SER A 42 25.10 -21.22 31.56
C SER A 42 23.98 -21.76 32.44
N VAL A 43 22.96 -22.35 31.85
CA VAL A 43 21.96 -23.12 32.58
C VAL A 43 22.31 -24.63 32.50
N ASP A 44 22.47 -25.18 33.65
CA ASP A 44 22.74 -26.59 33.91
C ASP A 44 21.57 -27.47 33.43
N ALA A 45 21.89 -28.52 32.70
CA ALA A 45 20.94 -29.49 32.23
C ALA A 45 20.63 -30.49 33.32
N THR A 46 19.45 -30.44 33.90
CA THR A 46 18.93 -31.53 34.72
C THR A 46 17.90 -32.33 33.95
N ALA A 47 18.21 -33.57 33.74
CA ALA A 47 17.41 -34.54 32.99
C ALA A 47 16.10 -34.90 33.70
N SER A 48 15.07 -34.92 32.96
CA SER A 48 13.90 -35.78 32.74
C SER A 48 13.43 -36.78 33.79
N PRO A 49 12.16 -37.22 33.79
CA PRO A 49 11.84 -38.41 32.98
C PRO A 49 10.54 -38.28 32.15
N GLN A 50 10.56 -38.99 31.02
CA GLN A 50 9.46 -39.27 30.14
C GLN A 50 8.29 -39.92 30.87
N ALA A 51 7.09 -39.31 30.70
CA ALA A 51 5.83 -40.03 30.86
C ALA A 51 5.19 -40.09 29.46
N ALA A 52 5.04 -41.31 28.99
CA ALA A 52 4.26 -41.59 27.78
C ALA A 52 2.79 -41.25 28.06
N SER A 53 2.22 -40.37 27.27
CA SER A 53 0.79 -40.18 27.21
C SER A 53 0.35 -40.51 25.78
N ASP A 54 -0.47 -41.54 25.66
CA ASP A 54 -1.23 -41.92 24.49
C ASP A 54 -2.07 -40.71 24.03
N GLU A 55 -1.75 -40.20 22.86
CA GLU A 55 -2.50 -39.18 22.20
C GLU A 55 -3.44 -39.83 21.19
N PRO A 56 -4.76 -39.68 21.32
CA PRO A 56 -5.67 -40.09 20.27
C PRO A 56 -5.48 -39.13 19.07
N ALA A 57 -5.14 -39.69 17.93
CA ALA A 57 -5.09 -38.97 16.65
C ALA A 57 -6.46 -38.36 16.37
N VAL A 58 -6.61 -37.05 16.61
CA VAL A 58 -7.70 -36.25 16.06
C VAL A 58 -7.26 -35.80 14.66
N SER A 59 -7.60 -36.64 13.69
CA SER A 59 -7.58 -36.28 12.28
C SER A 59 -8.82 -35.41 12.02
N GLY A 60 -8.61 -34.12 11.98
CA GLY A 60 -9.57 -33.10 11.58
C GLY A 60 -8.77 -31.87 11.28
N ALA A 61 -8.28 -31.75 10.03
CA ALA A 61 -7.93 -30.45 9.50
C ALA A 61 -9.19 -29.58 9.59
N PRO A 62 -9.12 -28.36 10.13
CA PRO A 62 -10.21 -27.42 9.94
C PRO A 62 -10.31 -27.21 8.42
N ASP A 63 -11.48 -27.51 7.85
CA ASP A 63 -11.86 -27.00 6.55
C ASP A 63 -11.75 -25.47 6.65
N ASP A 64 -10.72 -24.94 6.01
CA ASP A 64 -10.61 -23.52 5.75
C ASP A 64 -11.87 -23.15 4.96
N PRO A 65 -12.76 -22.29 5.46
CA PRO A 65 -13.96 -21.95 4.69
C PRO A 65 -13.47 -21.31 3.39
N ASP A 66 -13.79 -21.98 2.30
CA ASP A 66 -13.69 -21.43 0.93
C ASP A 66 -14.27 -20.00 0.98
N PRO A 67 -13.51 -18.94 0.58
CA PRO A 67 -13.99 -17.57 0.67
C PRO A 67 -15.28 -17.44 -0.14
N THR A 68 -16.40 -17.36 0.57
CA THR A 68 -17.71 -17.18 -0.06
C THR A 68 -17.72 -15.81 -0.74
N PRO A 69 -17.99 -15.73 -2.06
CA PRO A 69 -18.10 -14.45 -2.75
C PRO A 69 -19.13 -13.56 -2.06
N VAL A 70 -18.75 -12.35 -1.75
CA VAL A 70 -19.62 -11.41 -1.04
C VAL A 70 -20.42 -10.64 -2.07
N ALA A 71 -21.75 -10.64 -1.91
CA ALA A 71 -22.66 -10.00 -2.84
C ALA A 71 -22.59 -8.45 -2.79
N PHE A 72 -23.06 -7.77 -3.83
CA PHE A 72 -23.09 -6.30 -3.95
C PHE A 72 -23.92 -5.57 -2.89
N ASP A 73 -24.75 -6.27 -2.11
CA ASP A 73 -25.44 -5.76 -0.94
C ASP A 73 -24.56 -5.71 0.33
N ASP A 74 -23.28 -5.98 0.18
CA ASP A 74 -22.27 -5.89 1.22
C ASP A 74 -22.12 -4.46 1.75
N ALA A 75 -22.12 -4.32 3.07
CA ALA A 75 -22.01 -3.04 3.76
C ALA A 75 -20.72 -2.28 3.41
N LEU A 76 -19.59 -2.97 3.16
CA LEU A 76 -18.34 -2.34 2.73
C LEU A 76 -18.46 -1.74 1.32
N LEU A 77 -19.14 -2.44 0.42
CA LEU A 77 -19.34 -1.94 -0.95
C LEU A 77 -20.34 -0.80 -1.03
N ALA A 78 -21.30 -0.76 -0.10
CA ALA A 78 -22.34 0.28 -0.03
C ALA A 78 -21.93 1.50 0.82
N MET A 79 -20.80 1.45 1.53
CA MET A 79 -20.34 2.55 2.37
C MET A 79 -19.96 3.76 1.53
N GLU A 80 -20.47 4.95 1.89
CA GLU A 80 -20.04 6.20 1.28
C GLU A 80 -18.62 6.55 1.74
N LEU A 81 -17.71 6.61 0.80
CA LEU A 81 -16.33 7.05 0.98
C LEU A 81 -16.18 8.46 0.40
N ARG A 82 -15.24 9.23 0.96
CA ARG A 82 -14.96 10.59 0.49
C ARG A 82 -13.53 10.71 0.02
N ASP A 83 -13.36 11.08 -1.24
CA ASP A 83 -12.04 11.45 -1.76
C ASP A 83 -11.55 12.77 -1.11
N VAL A 84 -10.37 12.73 -0.48
CA VAL A 84 -9.81 13.88 0.24
C VAL A 84 -9.44 15.03 -0.71
N ARG A 85 -9.18 14.75 -1.97
CA ARG A 85 -8.71 15.73 -2.96
C ARG A 85 -9.87 16.49 -3.61
N SER A 86 -10.84 15.78 -4.14
CA SER A 86 -12.02 16.38 -4.81
C SER A 86 -13.12 16.74 -3.82
N GLY A 87 -13.20 16.01 -2.70
CA GLY A 87 -14.30 16.08 -1.75
C GLY A 87 -15.56 15.36 -2.23
N GLU A 88 -15.52 14.68 -3.37
CA GLU A 88 -16.61 13.89 -3.90
C GLU A 88 -16.83 12.61 -3.08
N THR A 89 -18.08 12.18 -2.97
CA THR A 89 -18.43 10.90 -2.35
C THR A 89 -18.69 9.86 -3.42
N PHE A 90 -18.30 8.63 -3.12
CA PHE A 90 -18.47 7.46 -3.98
C PHE A 90 -18.60 6.20 -3.12
N THR A 91 -18.98 5.08 -3.70
CA THR A 91 -18.94 3.77 -3.06
C THR A 91 -18.02 2.82 -3.82
N LEU A 92 -17.44 1.84 -3.14
CA LEU A 92 -16.66 0.79 -3.80
C LEU A 92 -17.53 -0.04 -4.75
N GLY A 93 -18.82 -0.18 -4.43
CA GLY A 93 -19.79 -0.88 -5.27
C GLY A 93 -20.06 -0.16 -6.59
N GLU A 94 -20.14 1.19 -6.60
CA GLU A 94 -20.29 1.98 -7.84
C GLU A 94 -19.08 1.82 -8.75
N LEU A 95 -17.86 1.86 -8.19
CA LEU A 95 -16.64 1.63 -8.96
C LEU A 95 -16.59 0.20 -9.51
N ALA A 96 -16.90 -0.79 -8.67
CA ALA A 96 -16.88 -2.19 -9.07
C ALA A 96 -17.94 -2.57 -10.11
N ALA A 97 -19.03 -1.81 -10.22
CA ALA A 97 -20.03 -2.00 -11.28
C ALA A 97 -19.50 -1.64 -12.68
N ASP A 98 -18.48 -0.80 -12.76
CA ASP A 98 -17.85 -0.36 -14.02
C ASP A 98 -16.64 -1.25 -14.38
N ALA A 99 -15.68 -1.36 -13.45
CA ALA A 99 -14.47 -2.16 -13.64
C ALA A 99 -13.98 -2.73 -12.28
N PRO A 100 -13.11 -3.76 -12.26
CA PRO A 100 -12.52 -4.25 -11.01
C PRO A 100 -11.84 -3.14 -10.22
N VAL A 101 -11.82 -3.27 -8.88
CA VAL A 101 -11.20 -2.26 -8.00
C VAL A 101 -10.08 -2.91 -7.18
N ILE A 102 -8.92 -2.29 -7.18
CA ILE A 102 -7.87 -2.58 -6.19
C ILE A 102 -7.95 -1.52 -5.09
N VAL A 103 -8.23 -1.96 -3.87
CA VAL A 103 -8.18 -1.10 -2.69
C VAL A 103 -6.90 -1.41 -1.92
N GLU A 104 -6.07 -0.42 -1.68
CA GLU A 104 -4.87 -0.54 -0.83
C GLU A 104 -5.06 0.23 0.47
N THR A 105 -4.84 -0.43 1.62
CA THR A 105 -4.74 0.30 2.89
C THR A 105 -3.28 0.72 3.11
N MET A 106 -3.08 1.99 3.44
CA MET A 106 -1.77 2.62 3.44
C MET A 106 -1.60 3.61 4.60
N ALA A 107 -0.40 4.16 4.72
CA ALA A 107 -0.07 5.37 5.47
C ALA A 107 1.01 6.16 4.70
N ILE A 108 1.06 7.47 4.86
CA ILE A 108 2.00 8.35 4.15
C ILE A 108 3.47 7.96 4.38
N TRP A 109 3.81 7.51 5.59
CA TRP A 109 5.16 7.07 5.96
C TRP A 109 5.55 5.69 5.43
N CYS A 110 4.58 4.91 4.88
CA CYS A 110 4.81 3.54 4.44
C CYS A 110 5.52 3.50 3.07
N SER A 111 6.82 3.26 3.07
CA SER A 111 7.62 3.19 1.84
C SER A 111 7.24 2.02 0.93
N ASN A 112 6.82 0.88 1.52
CA ASN A 112 6.37 -0.29 0.75
C ASN A 112 5.05 0.00 0.04
N CYS A 113 4.11 0.69 0.72
CA CYS A 113 2.83 1.11 0.11
C CYS A 113 3.09 2.02 -1.08
N ARG A 114 4.00 2.99 -0.96
CA ARG A 114 4.39 3.86 -2.07
C ARG A 114 4.96 3.08 -3.26
N GLN A 115 5.77 2.04 -3.01
CA GLN A 115 6.28 1.18 -4.08
C GLN A 115 5.15 0.41 -4.75
N GLN A 116 4.20 -0.12 -3.97
CA GLN A 116 3.03 -0.83 -4.50
C GLN A 116 2.15 0.10 -5.34
N MET A 117 1.89 1.33 -4.87
CA MET A 117 1.14 2.34 -5.63
C MET A 117 1.84 2.72 -6.93
N GLY A 118 3.18 2.72 -6.98
CA GLY A 118 3.93 2.86 -8.21
C GLY A 118 3.63 1.74 -9.22
N GLN A 119 3.50 0.49 -8.73
CA GLN A 119 3.10 -0.63 -9.57
C GLN A 119 1.64 -0.54 -10.04
N LEU A 120 0.73 0.01 -9.21
CA LEU A 120 -0.64 0.32 -9.64
C LEU A 120 -0.66 1.34 -10.78
N THR A 121 0.16 2.41 -10.68
CA THR A 121 0.30 3.41 -11.76
C THR A 121 0.73 2.77 -13.08
N GLU A 122 1.71 1.86 -13.03
CA GLU A 122 2.17 1.13 -14.21
C GLU A 122 1.10 0.17 -14.74
N ALA A 123 0.37 -0.50 -13.85
CA ALA A 123 -0.69 -1.46 -14.19
C ALA A 123 -1.88 -0.81 -14.92
N HIS A 124 -2.22 0.45 -14.61
CA HIS A 124 -3.25 1.21 -15.33
C HIS A 124 -2.95 1.42 -16.82
N ALA A 125 -1.69 1.28 -17.24
CA ALA A 125 -1.35 1.26 -18.66
C ALA A 125 -1.55 -0.11 -19.32
N LEU A 126 -1.77 -1.18 -18.54
CA LEU A 126 -1.87 -2.57 -19.00
C LEU A 126 -3.29 -3.11 -18.95
N ALA A 127 -4.13 -2.63 -18.02
CA ALA A 127 -5.48 -3.11 -17.80
C ALA A 127 -6.41 -1.98 -17.35
N ASP A 128 -7.71 -2.17 -17.56
CA ASP A 128 -8.75 -1.25 -17.10
C ASP A 128 -9.26 -1.70 -15.73
N PHE A 129 -9.08 -0.88 -14.71
CA PHE A 129 -9.53 -1.09 -13.33
C PHE A 129 -9.49 0.22 -12.55
N HIS A 130 -10.12 0.26 -11.39
CA HIS A 130 -10.04 1.38 -10.47
C HIS A 130 -9.05 1.09 -9.34
N SER A 131 -8.38 2.14 -8.85
CA SER A 131 -7.60 2.11 -7.61
C SER A 131 -8.23 3.01 -6.57
N VAL A 132 -8.17 2.59 -5.30
CA VAL A 132 -8.55 3.41 -4.13
C VAL A 132 -7.49 3.18 -3.06
N SER A 133 -6.95 4.27 -2.50
CA SER A 133 -6.03 4.21 -1.37
C SER A 133 -6.74 4.67 -0.10
N ILE A 134 -6.73 3.84 0.94
CA ILE A 134 -7.33 4.14 2.24
C ILE A 134 -6.21 4.34 3.26
N ASP A 135 -6.05 5.56 3.73
CA ASP A 135 -5.14 5.86 4.83
C ASP A 135 -5.75 5.37 6.14
N VAL A 136 -5.02 4.49 6.82
CA VAL A 136 -5.46 3.87 8.09
C VAL A 136 -4.67 4.36 9.30
N ASP A 137 -3.80 5.35 9.15
CA ASP A 137 -3.08 5.95 10.27
C ASP A 137 -3.95 7.05 10.92
N PRO A 138 -4.41 6.85 12.17
CA PRO A 138 -5.30 7.81 12.82
C PRO A 138 -4.62 9.13 13.22
N THR A 139 -3.31 9.26 13.00
CA THR A 139 -2.54 10.47 13.33
C THR A 139 -2.28 11.35 12.11
N GLU A 140 -2.54 10.85 10.91
CA GLU A 140 -2.41 11.59 9.66
C GLU A 140 -3.65 12.47 9.42
N ILE A 141 -3.51 13.48 8.59
CA ILE A 141 -4.59 14.42 8.27
C ILE A 141 -4.80 14.54 6.76
N ALA A 142 -6.00 14.90 6.36
CA ALA A 142 -6.39 14.94 4.96
C ALA A 142 -5.50 15.86 4.09
N GLU A 143 -5.05 17.00 4.63
CA GLU A 143 -4.18 17.94 3.93
C GLU A 143 -2.82 17.32 3.58
N ASP A 144 -2.25 16.51 4.48
CA ASP A 144 -0.98 15.83 4.26
C ASP A 144 -1.15 14.68 3.24
N LEU A 145 -2.29 13.98 3.29
CA LEU A 145 -2.63 12.93 2.34
C LEU A 145 -2.82 13.48 0.92
N VAL A 146 -3.49 14.62 0.75
CA VAL A 146 -3.58 15.34 -0.53
C VAL A 146 -2.20 15.72 -1.04
N ALA A 147 -1.38 16.34 -0.19
CA ALA A 147 -0.02 16.75 -0.56
C ALA A 147 0.86 15.54 -0.93
N TYR A 148 0.65 14.40 -0.29
CA TYR A 148 1.31 13.15 -0.61
C TYR A 148 0.91 12.64 -1.99
N ALA A 149 -0.39 12.48 -2.25
CA ALA A 149 -0.91 11.99 -3.53
C ALA A 149 -0.45 12.86 -4.72
N ASP A 150 -0.51 14.19 -4.56
CA ASP A 150 -0.07 15.14 -5.58
C ASP A 150 1.44 15.08 -5.84
N ARG A 151 2.24 14.96 -4.78
CA ARG A 151 3.70 14.87 -4.90
C ARG A 151 4.16 13.59 -5.60
N GLU A 152 3.50 12.47 -5.30
CA GLU A 152 3.83 11.17 -5.91
C GLU A 152 3.19 10.99 -7.30
N GLY A 153 2.22 11.83 -7.65
CA GLY A 153 1.53 11.80 -8.95
C GLY A 153 0.47 10.71 -9.08
N PHE A 154 -0.12 10.28 -7.95
CA PHE A 154 -1.22 9.32 -7.94
C PHE A 154 -2.54 10.05 -8.24
N ASP A 155 -3.33 9.58 -9.21
CA ASP A 155 -4.50 10.27 -9.75
C ASP A 155 -5.86 9.59 -9.44
N TRP A 156 -5.87 8.61 -8.56
CA TRP A 156 -7.07 7.93 -8.07
C TRP A 156 -7.54 8.46 -6.71
N PRO A 157 -8.74 8.08 -6.22
CA PRO A 157 -9.27 8.52 -4.92
C PRO A 157 -8.42 8.08 -3.72
N PHE A 158 -8.19 9.02 -2.81
CA PHE A 158 -7.59 8.79 -1.50
C PHE A 158 -8.61 9.08 -0.40
N VAL A 159 -8.73 8.19 0.58
CA VAL A 159 -9.73 8.21 1.65
C VAL A 159 -9.04 8.15 3.00
N MET A 160 -9.47 8.97 3.96
CA MET A 160 -9.11 8.80 5.38
C MET A 160 -10.04 7.75 6.00
N ALA A 161 -9.50 6.70 6.58
CA ALA A 161 -10.32 5.76 7.31
C ALA A 161 -10.86 6.39 8.60
N ASP A 162 -12.16 6.48 8.70
CA ASP A 162 -12.80 6.77 9.99
C ASP A 162 -12.91 5.50 10.85
N ALA A 163 -13.43 5.64 12.07
CA ALA A 163 -13.55 4.53 13.00
C ALA A 163 -14.52 3.43 12.51
N GLU A 164 -15.53 3.78 11.72
CA GLU A 164 -16.50 2.83 11.17
C GLU A 164 -15.86 1.99 10.08
N LEU A 165 -15.21 2.61 9.09
CA LEU A 165 -14.49 1.93 8.02
C LEU A 165 -13.36 1.06 8.57
N ALA A 166 -12.54 1.58 9.49
CA ALA A 166 -11.47 0.81 10.12
C ALA A 166 -11.99 -0.41 10.88
N THR A 167 -13.14 -0.27 11.57
CA THR A 167 -13.79 -1.37 12.26
C THR A 167 -14.30 -2.43 11.30
N MET A 168 -14.97 -2.01 10.22
CA MET A 168 -15.50 -2.90 9.19
C MET A 168 -14.38 -3.70 8.49
N LEU A 169 -13.31 -3.02 8.10
CA LEU A 169 -12.13 -3.67 7.49
C LEU A 169 -11.52 -4.71 8.44
N ARG A 170 -11.31 -4.32 9.71
CA ARG A 170 -10.74 -5.21 10.73
C ARG A 170 -11.62 -6.43 11.00
N ASP A 171 -12.92 -6.23 11.14
CA ASP A 171 -13.85 -7.30 11.54
C ASP A 171 -14.02 -8.32 10.40
N ARG A 172 -13.84 -7.89 9.16
CA ARG A 172 -13.96 -8.76 7.99
C ARG A 172 -12.65 -9.44 7.61
N PHE A 173 -11.53 -8.71 7.62
CA PHE A 173 -10.24 -9.18 7.10
C PHE A 173 -9.16 -9.36 8.17
N GLY A 174 -9.53 -9.15 9.44
CA GLY A 174 -8.59 -9.21 10.56
C GLY A 174 -7.77 -7.93 10.72
N THR A 175 -6.98 -7.87 11.80
CA THR A 175 -6.19 -6.66 12.15
C THR A 175 -5.07 -6.37 11.17
N ALA A 176 -4.62 -7.35 10.40
CA ALA A 176 -3.52 -7.21 9.46
C ALA A 176 -3.86 -6.25 8.30
N VAL A 177 -5.15 -6.10 7.94
CA VAL A 177 -5.59 -5.14 6.93
C VAL A 177 -5.32 -3.68 7.31
N LEU A 178 -5.17 -3.39 8.60
CA LEU A 178 -4.84 -2.07 9.14
C LEU A 178 -3.33 -1.92 9.44
N GLN A 179 -2.48 -2.75 8.84
CA GLN A 179 -1.03 -2.73 9.04
C GLN A 179 -0.33 -2.36 7.72
N PRO A 180 -0.15 -1.06 7.42
CA PRO A 180 0.38 -0.59 6.14
C PRO A 180 1.67 -1.29 5.67
N PRO A 181 2.67 -1.59 6.53
CA PRO A 181 3.89 -2.27 6.09
C PRO A 181 3.67 -3.65 5.47
N GLY A 182 2.53 -4.30 5.77
CA GLY A 182 2.09 -5.55 5.14
C GLY A 182 1.48 -5.38 3.75
N MET A 183 1.36 -4.16 3.27
CA MET A 183 0.78 -3.82 1.95
C MET A 183 -0.56 -4.52 1.69
N PRO A 184 -1.55 -4.39 2.59
CA PRO A 184 -2.84 -5.04 2.39
C PRO A 184 -3.55 -4.50 1.16
N LYS A 185 -4.04 -5.41 0.33
CA LYS A 185 -4.78 -5.09 -0.90
C LYS A 185 -6.05 -5.92 -0.96
N LEU A 186 -7.15 -5.28 -1.30
CA LEU A 186 -8.41 -5.96 -1.63
C LEU A 186 -8.62 -5.89 -3.13
N LEU A 187 -8.97 -7.01 -3.72
CA LEU A 187 -9.49 -7.06 -5.07
C LEU A 187 -11.01 -7.19 -4.99
N ILE A 188 -11.71 -6.24 -5.60
CA ILE A 188 -13.16 -6.24 -5.75
C ILE A 188 -13.44 -6.46 -7.22
N ARG A 189 -14.17 -7.53 -7.55
CA ARG A 189 -14.53 -7.85 -8.93
C ARG A 189 -15.88 -7.24 -9.30
N THR A 190 -16.16 -7.19 -10.58
CA THR A 190 -17.42 -6.65 -11.12
C THR A 190 -18.66 -7.46 -10.76
N ASP A 191 -18.51 -8.66 -10.21
CA ASP A 191 -19.59 -9.46 -9.63
C ASP A 191 -19.85 -9.14 -8.15
N GLY A 192 -19.08 -8.20 -7.56
CA GLY A 192 -19.15 -7.81 -6.15
C GLY A 192 -18.38 -8.71 -5.20
N SER A 193 -17.67 -9.70 -5.69
CA SER A 193 -16.79 -10.50 -4.84
C SER A 193 -15.61 -9.67 -4.34
N VAL A 194 -15.26 -9.85 -3.06
CA VAL A 194 -14.15 -9.13 -2.41
C VAL A 194 -13.16 -10.13 -1.84
N GLU A 195 -11.91 -10.01 -2.26
CA GLU A 195 -10.82 -10.89 -1.86
C GLU A 195 -9.70 -10.07 -1.20
N LEU A 196 -9.21 -10.50 -0.03
CA LEU A 196 -7.96 -9.99 0.53
C LEU A 196 -6.79 -10.72 -0.14
N LEU A 197 -5.97 -9.99 -0.86
CA LEU A 197 -4.78 -10.54 -1.52
C LEU A 197 -3.70 -10.88 -0.48
N PRO A 198 -2.73 -11.78 -0.82
CA PRO A 198 -1.64 -12.13 0.09
C PRO A 198 -0.93 -10.90 0.64
N LEU A 199 -0.70 -10.91 1.96
CA LEU A 199 -0.04 -9.81 2.67
C LEU A 199 1.47 -9.90 2.51
N GLY A 200 2.13 -8.74 2.49
CA GLY A 200 3.58 -8.63 2.42
C GLY A 200 4.18 -8.76 1.02
N ASP A 201 3.38 -9.13 0.03
CA ASP A 201 3.84 -9.28 -1.35
C ASP A 201 3.72 -7.96 -2.12
N LEU A 202 4.83 -7.52 -2.70
CA LEU A 202 4.85 -6.46 -3.70
C LEU A 202 4.42 -7.07 -5.04
N LEU A 203 3.24 -6.73 -5.50
CA LEU A 203 2.74 -7.15 -6.81
C LEU A 203 3.31 -6.24 -7.90
N SER A 204 3.84 -6.83 -8.95
CA SER A 204 4.24 -6.10 -10.17
C SER A 204 3.02 -5.64 -10.97
N ALA A 205 3.23 -4.69 -11.86
CA ALA A 205 2.18 -4.19 -12.77
C ALA A 205 1.54 -5.32 -13.61
N ASP A 206 2.35 -6.27 -14.11
CA ASP A 206 1.86 -7.41 -14.88
C ASP A 206 1.00 -8.35 -14.03
N GLU A 207 1.38 -8.60 -12.77
CA GLU A 207 0.59 -9.43 -11.85
C GLU A 207 -0.74 -8.76 -11.49
N ILE A 208 -0.73 -7.44 -11.24
CA ILE A 208 -1.95 -6.67 -11.01
C ILE A 208 -2.88 -6.76 -12.23
N ALA A 209 -2.34 -6.49 -13.43
CA ALA A 209 -3.11 -6.56 -14.66
C ALA A 209 -3.71 -7.97 -14.88
N ALA A 210 -2.97 -9.03 -14.58
CA ALA A 210 -3.49 -10.40 -14.66
C ALA A 210 -4.62 -10.66 -13.64
N LEU A 211 -4.50 -10.16 -12.42
CA LEU A 211 -5.52 -10.32 -11.37
C LEU A 211 -6.85 -9.62 -11.70
N VAL A 212 -6.80 -8.43 -12.31
CA VAL A 212 -8.01 -7.66 -12.64
C VAL A 212 -8.67 -8.11 -13.95
N THR A 213 -7.98 -8.88 -14.80
CA THR A 213 -8.51 -9.38 -16.06
C THR A 213 -8.95 -10.84 -16.02
N GLY A 214 -8.63 -11.57 -14.96
CA GLY A 214 -8.95 -13.00 -14.78
C GLY A 214 -10.21 -13.20 -14.01
#